data_4dcca0818a76189c8345f6485e31adf2
#
_entry.id   4dcca0818a76189c8345f6485e31adf2
#
_cell.length_a   1.000
_cell.length_b   1.000
_cell.length_c   1.000
_cell.angle_alpha   90.00
_cell.angle_beta   90.00
_cell.angle_gamma   90.00
#
_symmetry.space_group_name_H-M   'P 1'
#
loop_
_entity.id
_entity.type
_entity.pdbx_description
1 polymer ?
#
loop_
_entity_poly.entity_id
_entity_poly.type
_entity_poly.pdbx_seq_one_letter_code
_entity_poly.pdbx_strand_id
1 'polypeptide(L)'
;MTGVTRWNKTISKAGADGWNLTTDDGRGLDSANVIVPVATQTERDGLTPPVTGKYAGMVVARTDIAGIPLEKWDGAAWIRQPIVDTSPITNDGNWTISGGLQRTIVPGLTQVTASFKMTRTAAAITILTTDSTVIVGAIPTGFRPTWNSSVVVTVNDNVGGRYAEPQLIVNTGGSIVARSTSGGGITIGVGYTIFVSAVWCI
;
A
#
# COMPACT_ATOMS: atom_id res chain seq x y z
N MET A 1 -27.73 -29.21 27.85
CA MET A 1 -27.13 -28.17 26.94
C MET A 1 -25.65 -28.18 27.09
N THR A 2 -24.94 -28.50 26.06
CA THR A 2 -23.47 -28.38 26.02
C THR A 2 -23.15 -27.03 25.38
N GLY A 3 -22.55 -26.13 26.14
CA GLY A 3 -22.09 -24.83 25.65
C GLY A 3 -20.65 -24.97 25.18
N VAL A 4 -20.35 -24.43 24.01
CA VAL A 4 -18.97 -24.28 23.52
C VAL A 4 -18.65 -22.80 23.50
N THR A 5 -17.59 -22.43 24.19
CA THR A 5 -17.08 -21.05 24.15
C THR A 5 -16.06 -20.94 23.02
N ARG A 6 -16.36 -20.09 22.04
CA ARG A 6 -15.43 -19.71 20.97
C ARG A 6 -15.30 -18.21 20.93
N TRP A 7 -14.11 -17.72 20.87
CA TRP A 7 -13.79 -16.28 20.76
C TRP A 7 -14.57 -15.41 21.74
N ASN A 8 -14.57 -15.81 23.02
CA ASN A 8 -15.29 -15.13 24.10
C ASN A 8 -16.83 -15.15 24.00
N LYS A 9 -17.40 -15.98 23.12
CA LYS A 9 -18.86 -16.21 23.08
C LYS A 9 -19.18 -17.66 23.38
N THR A 10 -20.19 -17.83 24.21
CA THR A 10 -20.75 -19.16 24.49
C THR A 10 -21.85 -19.45 23.47
N ILE A 11 -21.64 -20.46 22.67
CA ILE A 11 -22.66 -20.96 21.75
C ILE A 11 -23.32 -22.13 22.46
N SER A 12 -24.59 -21.98 22.81
CA SER A 12 -25.40 -23.08 23.38
C SER A 12 -25.93 -23.94 22.25
N LYS A 13 -25.75 -25.23 22.39
CA LYS A 13 -26.31 -26.22 21.49
C LYS A 13 -27.19 -27.20 22.25
N ALA A 14 -28.37 -27.47 21.74
CA ALA A 14 -29.28 -28.45 22.31
C ALA A 14 -28.88 -29.89 21.92
N GLY A 15 -28.63 -30.70 22.89
CA GLY A 15 -28.60 -32.15 22.84
C GLY A 15 -27.99 -32.84 21.62
N ALA A 16 -28.80 -33.56 20.88
CA ALA A 16 -28.36 -34.42 19.78
C ALA A 16 -28.23 -33.77 18.41
N ASP A 17 -28.36 -32.44 18.31
CA ASP A 17 -28.21 -31.75 17.04
C ASP A 17 -26.76 -31.83 16.54
N GLY A 18 -26.55 -32.38 15.37
CA GLY A 18 -25.26 -32.39 14.71
C GLY A 18 -24.77 -30.95 14.56
N TRP A 19 -23.48 -30.72 14.81
CA TRP A 19 -22.88 -29.43 14.58
C TRP A 19 -22.99 -29.04 13.11
N ASN A 20 -23.64 -27.93 12.78
CA ASN A 20 -23.79 -27.45 11.41
C ASN A 20 -23.04 -26.15 11.24
N LEU A 21 -21.91 -26.22 10.53
CA LEU A 21 -21.02 -25.09 10.29
C LEU A 21 -21.73 -23.92 9.60
N THR A 22 -22.70 -24.22 8.73
CA THR A 22 -23.43 -23.21 7.96
C THR A 22 -24.50 -22.48 8.76
N THR A 23 -25.08 -23.11 9.76
CA THR A 23 -26.15 -22.49 10.58
C THR A 23 -25.68 -22.03 11.93
N ASP A 24 -24.82 -22.81 12.58
CA ASP A 24 -24.44 -22.56 13.97
C ASP A 24 -23.16 -21.68 14.06
N ASP A 25 -22.15 -21.96 13.25
CA ASP A 25 -20.96 -21.11 13.19
C ASP A 25 -21.23 -19.77 12.47
N GLY A 26 -22.05 -19.77 11.44
CA GLY A 26 -22.45 -18.55 10.75
C GLY A 26 -23.08 -17.53 11.68
N ARG A 27 -24.05 -17.94 12.49
CA ARG A 27 -24.71 -17.07 13.48
C ARG A 27 -23.76 -16.59 14.59
N GLY A 28 -22.82 -17.44 14.98
CA GLY A 28 -21.80 -17.06 15.97
C GLY A 28 -20.81 -16.03 15.40
N LEU A 29 -20.46 -16.17 14.14
CA LEU A 29 -19.56 -15.25 13.43
C LEU A 29 -20.21 -13.92 13.12
N ASP A 30 -21.50 -13.89 12.79
CA ASP A 30 -22.31 -12.68 12.56
C ASP A 30 -22.20 -11.68 13.71
N SER A 31 -22.28 -12.20 14.92
CA SER A 31 -22.30 -11.35 16.09
C SER A 31 -20.90 -11.06 16.65
N ALA A 32 -19.84 -11.66 16.08
CA ALA A 32 -18.47 -11.56 16.58
C ALA A 32 -17.55 -10.65 15.77
N ASN A 33 -17.97 -10.16 14.60
CA ASN A 33 -17.13 -9.41 13.66
C ASN A 33 -15.80 -10.14 13.36
N VAL A 34 -15.85 -11.46 13.15
CA VAL A 34 -14.67 -12.27 12.95
C VAL A 34 -14.31 -12.33 11.47
N ILE A 35 -13.02 -12.22 11.19
CA ILE A 35 -12.50 -12.48 9.85
C ILE A 35 -12.35 -14.00 9.70
N VAL A 36 -12.99 -14.58 8.69
CA VAL A 36 -12.95 -16.01 8.40
C VAL A 36 -11.87 -16.30 7.37
N PRO A 37 -10.84 -17.11 7.68
CA PRO A 37 -9.88 -17.53 6.67
C PRO A 37 -10.54 -18.53 5.71
N VAL A 38 -10.34 -18.37 4.42
CA VAL A 38 -10.83 -19.27 3.37
C VAL A 38 -9.70 -19.57 2.38
N ALA A 39 -9.57 -20.83 2.00
CA ALA A 39 -8.48 -21.31 1.14
C ALA A 39 -8.81 -21.26 -0.35
N THR A 40 -10.07 -21.04 -0.72
CA THR A 40 -10.49 -20.99 -2.12
C THR A 40 -11.66 -20.04 -2.33
N GLN A 41 -11.86 -19.67 -3.59
CA GLN A 41 -13.08 -18.93 -3.99
C GLN A 41 -14.36 -19.73 -3.74
N THR A 42 -14.32 -21.03 -4.00
CA THR A 42 -15.46 -21.92 -3.79
C THR A 42 -15.84 -21.99 -2.31
N GLU A 43 -14.85 -22.06 -1.41
CA GLU A 43 -15.07 -22.03 0.02
C GLU A 43 -15.69 -20.70 0.46
N ARG A 44 -15.17 -19.58 -0.02
CA ARG A 44 -15.75 -18.26 0.21
C ARG A 44 -17.20 -18.18 -0.23
N ASP A 45 -17.49 -18.66 -1.46
CA ASP A 45 -18.83 -18.58 -2.04
C ASP A 45 -19.81 -19.49 -1.29
N GLY A 46 -19.31 -20.61 -0.73
CA GLY A 46 -20.07 -21.51 0.13
C GLY A 46 -20.42 -20.92 1.52
N LEU A 47 -19.71 -19.89 1.98
CA LEU A 47 -20.04 -19.18 3.21
C LEU A 47 -21.25 -18.24 3.04
N THR A 48 -21.62 -17.92 1.80
CA THR A 48 -22.82 -17.12 1.56
C THR A 48 -24.02 -17.98 1.89
N PRO A 49 -24.82 -17.65 2.93
CA PRO A 49 -25.92 -18.50 3.38
C PRO A 49 -26.94 -18.65 2.28
N PRO A 50 -27.32 -19.88 1.90
CA PRO A 50 -28.31 -20.08 0.84
C PRO A 50 -29.74 -19.72 1.29
N VAL A 51 -30.00 -19.48 2.58
CA VAL A 51 -31.37 -19.54 3.06
C VAL A 51 -31.81 -18.38 3.96
N THR A 52 -30.97 -17.75 4.74
CA THR A 52 -31.43 -16.75 5.68
C THR A 52 -30.48 -15.57 5.79
N GLY A 53 -30.59 -14.68 4.80
CA GLY A 53 -30.02 -13.36 4.94
C GLY A 53 -28.49 -13.34 5.05
N LYS A 54 -27.86 -13.30 3.88
CA LYS A 54 -26.51 -12.79 3.76
C LYS A 54 -26.49 -11.45 4.46
N TYR A 55 -25.76 -11.34 5.55
CA TYR A 55 -25.65 -10.02 6.18
C TYR A 55 -24.51 -9.28 5.52
N ALA A 56 -24.81 -8.11 5.05
CA ALA A 56 -23.83 -7.17 4.58
C ALA A 56 -22.83 -6.90 5.70
N GLY A 57 -21.55 -6.99 5.36
CA GLY A 57 -20.49 -6.73 6.32
C GLY A 57 -19.62 -7.92 6.70
N MET A 58 -20.00 -9.15 6.35
CA MET A 58 -19.14 -10.34 6.54
C MET A 58 -17.79 -10.15 5.84
N VAL A 59 -16.70 -10.47 6.53
CA VAL A 59 -15.35 -10.34 6.00
C VAL A 59 -14.65 -11.70 6.00
N VAL A 60 -14.00 -12.03 4.90
CA VAL A 60 -13.14 -13.22 4.76
C VAL A 60 -11.71 -12.83 4.40
N ALA A 61 -10.76 -13.67 4.79
CA ALA A 61 -9.36 -13.56 4.38
C ALA A 61 -9.06 -14.67 3.37
N ARG A 62 -8.69 -14.30 2.13
CA ARG A 62 -8.37 -15.24 1.06
C ARG A 62 -6.91 -15.70 1.19
N THR A 63 -6.70 -16.90 1.72
CA THR A 63 -5.35 -17.45 1.98
C THR A 63 -4.69 -18.03 0.73
N ASP A 64 -5.46 -18.28 -0.33
CA ASP A 64 -4.98 -18.73 -1.65
C ASP A 64 -4.44 -17.59 -2.54
N ILE A 65 -4.58 -16.37 -2.10
CA ILE A 65 -4.11 -15.18 -2.84
C ILE A 65 -2.95 -14.54 -2.08
N ALA A 66 -1.87 -14.25 -2.79
CA ALA A 66 -0.73 -13.56 -2.22
C ALA A 66 -1.15 -12.21 -1.59
N GLY A 67 -0.64 -11.94 -0.38
CA GLY A 67 -1.02 -10.77 0.40
C GLY A 67 -2.29 -10.96 1.25
N ILE A 68 -2.93 -12.12 1.17
CA ILE A 68 -4.11 -12.49 1.98
C ILE A 68 -5.16 -11.37 1.99
N PRO A 69 -5.70 -10.99 0.82
CA PRO A 69 -6.67 -9.90 0.75
C PRO A 69 -7.94 -10.23 1.53
N LEU A 70 -8.49 -9.19 2.15
CA LEU A 70 -9.81 -9.26 2.76
C LEU A 70 -10.90 -9.04 1.68
N GLU A 71 -11.94 -9.84 1.73
CA GLU A 71 -13.13 -9.65 0.90
C GLU A 71 -14.34 -9.46 1.82
N LYS A 72 -15.13 -8.42 1.55
CA LYS A 72 -16.31 -8.07 2.31
C LYS A 72 -17.55 -8.34 1.48
N TRP A 73 -18.55 -8.99 2.07
CA TRP A 73 -19.86 -9.13 1.45
C TRP A 73 -20.65 -7.83 1.60
N ASP A 74 -21.12 -7.25 0.49
CA ASP A 74 -21.93 -6.01 0.50
C ASP A 74 -23.44 -6.25 0.58
N GLY A 75 -23.86 -7.50 0.50
CA GLY A 75 -25.25 -7.93 0.42
C GLY A 75 -25.61 -8.56 -0.92
N ALA A 76 -24.82 -8.32 -1.96
CA ALA A 76 -25.00 -8.84 -3.32
C ALA A 76 -23.76 -9.53 -3.88
N ALA A 77 -22.57 -9.00 -3.57
CA ALA A 77 -21.30 -9.49 -4.10
C ALA A 77 -20.19 -9.44 -3.05
N TRP A 78 -19.13 -10.22 -3.27
CA TRP A 78 -17.88 -10.12 -2.53
C TRP A 78 -17.04 -9.00 -3.11
N ILE A 79 -16.75 -7.99 -2.30
CA ILE A 79 -15.91 -6.85 -2.66
C ILE A 79 -14.55 -7.02 -2.01
N ARG A 80 -13.51 -7.16 -2.85
CA ARG A 80 -12.14 -7.25 -2.36
C ARG A 80 -11.69 -5.91 -1.81
N GLN A 81 -11.20 -5.93 -0.58
CA GLN A 81 -10.60 -4.75 0.02
C GLN A 81 -9.22 -4.49 -0.56
N PRO A 82 -8.80 -3.24 -0.72
CA PRO A 82 -7.44 -2.91 -1.12
C PRO A 82 -6.41 -3.48 -0.14
N ILE A 83 -5.33 -4.04 -0.65
CA ILE A 83 -4.15 -4.32 0.14
C ILE A 83 -3.29 -3.07 0.14
N VAL A 84 -2.88 -2.62 1.31
CA VAL A 84 -2.04 -1.43 1.46
C VAL A 84 -0.73 -1.83 2.13
N ASP A 85 0.36 -1.67 1.39
CA ASP A 85 1.72 -1.89 1.89
C ASP A 85 2.46 -0.57 1.93
N THR A 86 3.41 -0.45 2.84
CA THR A 86 4.28 0.71 2.93
C THR A 86 5.74 0.30 2.90
N SER A 87 6.59 1.16 2.36
CA SER A 87 8.03 0.92 2.35
C SER A 87 8.80 2.24 2.46
N PRO A 88 9.92 2.27 3.20
CA PRO A 88 10.84 3.39 3.14
C PRO A 88 11.58 3.41 1.80
N ILE A 89 12.13 4.56 1.46
CA ILE A 89 13.09 4.71 0.36
C ILE A 89 14.48 4.46 0.92
N THR A 90 15.26 3.65 0.23
CA THR A 90 16.66 3.42 0.62
C THR A 90 17.48 4.66 0.36
N ASN A 91 18.14 5.16 1.39
CA ASN A 91 19.00 6.34 1.33
C ASN A 91 20.43 5.95 0.92
N ASP A 92 21.08 6.79 0.11
CA ASP A 92 22.49 6.65 -0.27
C ASP A 92 23.46 7.26 0.77
N GLY A 93 22.95 7.77 1.90
CA GLY A 93 23.73 8.44 2.94
C GLY A 93 23.97 9.95 2.71
N ASN A 94 23.64 10.46 1.54
CA ASN A 94 23.84 11.87 1.18
C ASN A 94 22.62 12.75 1.46
N TRP A 95 21.54 12.13 1.88
CA TRP A 95 20.26 12.76 2.15
C TRP A 95 19.66 12.26 3.46
N THR A 96 18.89 13.09 4.12
CA THR A 96 17.94 12.63 5.13
C THR A 96 16.58 12.52 4.47
N ILE A 97 15.96 11.33 4.51
CA ILE A 97 14.65 11.07 3.89
C ILE A 97 13.62 10.87 4.98
N SER A 98 12.49 11.53 4.89
CA SER A 98 11.32 11.32 5.74
C SER A 98 10.05 11.13 4.89
N GLY A 99 9.12 10.30 5.34
CA GLY A 99 8.02 9.79 4.52
C GLY A 99 8.41 8.50 3.80
N GLY A 100 7.72 8.15 2.73
CA GLY A 100 7.97 6.88 2.04
C GLY A 100 7.02 6.62 0.89
N LEU A 101 6.84 5.34 0.65
CA LEU A 101 6.01 4.79 -0.43
C LEU A 101 4.83 4.05 0.17
N GLN A 102 3.69 4.16 -0.47
CA GLN A 102 2.50 3.38 -0.19
C GLN A 102 2.07 2.68 -1.47
N ARG A 103 1.94 1.36 -1.42
CA ARG A 103 1.40 0.56 -2.51
C ARG A 103 -0.02 0.14 -2.18
N THR A 104 -0.94 0.42 -3.09
CA THR A 104 -2.34 0.00 -3.00
C THR A 104 -2.62 -1.01 -4.11
N ILE A 105 -3.03 -2.21 -3.74
CA ILE A 105 -3.34 -3.30 -4.65
C ILE A 105 -4.86 -3.50 -4.64
N VAL A 106 -5.48 -3.31 -5.79
CA VAL A 106 -6.88 -3.64 -6.04
C VAL A 106 -6.96 -4.59 -7.24
N PRO A 107 -8.05 -5.32 -7.47
CA PRO A 107 -8.19 -6.18 -8.64
C PRO A 107 -7.91 -5.42 -9.94
N GLY A 108 -6.92 -5.88 -10.70
CA GLY A 108 -6.55 -5.29 -11.99
C GLY A 108 -5.72 -4.01 -11.93
N LEU A 109 -5.37 -3.49 -10.75
CA LEU A 109 -4.56 -2.29 -10.62
C LEU A 109 -3.66 -2.36 -9.39
N THR A 110 -2.39 -2.11 -9.59
CA THR A 110 -1.46 -1.85 -8.49
C THR A 110 -0.88 -0.46 -8.67
N GLN A 111 -1.09 0.39 -7.68
CA GLN A 111 -0.68 1.79 -7.68
C GLN A 111 0.29 2.05 -6.53
N VAL A 112 1.32 2.84 -6.81
CA VAL A 112 2.24 3.34 -5.78
C VAL A 112 2.09 4.83 -5.67
N THR A 113 1.88 5.30 -4.45
CA THR A 113 1.94 6.71 -4.08
C THR A 113 3.25 6.96 -3.34
N ALA A 114 4.03 7.89 -3.82
CA ALA A 114 5.24 8.39 -3.16
C ALA A 114 4.95 9.72 -2.49
N SER A 115 5.21 9.82 -1.21
CA SER A 115 5.11 11.06 -0.45
C SER A 115 6.28 11.14 0.52
N PHE A 116 7.29 11.92 0.16
CA PHE A 116 8.50 12.03 0.98
C PHE A 116 9.20 13.38 0.81
N LYS A 117 10.00 13.68 1.79
CA LYS A 117 10.85 14.85 1.86
C LYS A 117 12.30 14.40 1.93
N MET A 118 13.18 15.02 1.15
CA MET A 118 14.60 14.76 1.15
C MET A 118 15.34 16.04 1.49
N THR A 119 16.24 15.99 2.48
CA THR A 119 17.10 17.12 2.83
C THR A 119 18.54 16.74 2.54
N ARG A 120 19.25 17.57 1.82
CA ARG A 120 20.66 17.36 1.48
C ARG A 120 21.52 17.50 2.73
N THR A 121 22.31 16.47 3.04
CA THR A 121 23.21 16.43 4.22
C THR A 121 24.69 16.43 3.84
N ALA A 122 25.02 15.95 2.64
CA ALA A 122 26.37 15.95 2.10
C ALA A 122 26.69 17.22 1.32
N ALA A 123 27.89 17.36 0.79
CA ALA A 123 28.33 18.49 -0.02
C ALA A 123 27.35 18.85 -1.12
N ALA A 124 27.32 20.13 -1.52
CA ALA A 124 26.46 20.61 -2.59
C ALA A 124 26.68 19.81 -3.89
N ILE A 125 25.61 19.60 -4.63
CA ILE A 125 25.62 18.93 -5.91
C ILE A 125 25.01 19.81 -7.00
N THR A 126 25.51 19.68 -8.22
CA THR A 126 24.92 20.36 -9.39
C THR A 126 24.18 19.35 -10.22
N ILE A 127 22.90 19.63 -10.46
CA ILE A 127 22.00 18.86 -11.34
C ILE A 127 22.06 19.53 -12.73
N LEU A 128 22.47 18.78 -13.73
CA LEU A 128 22.62 19.27 -15.09
C LEU A 128 21.33 19.01 -15.92
N THR A 129 21.20 19.73 -17.03
CA THR A 129 20.05 19.60 -17.95
C THR A 129 20.10 18.34 -18.80
N THR A 130 21.31 17.86 -19.10
CA THR A 130 21.53 16.78 -20.08
C THR A 130 21.73 15.42 -19.45
N ASP A 131 22.20 15.36 -18.20
CA ASP A 131 22.50 14.11 -17.53
C ASP A 131 21.77 14.00 -16.19
N SER A 132 21.10 12.90 -16.00
CA SER A 132 20.50 12.48 -14.75
C SER A 132 21.62 12.04 -13.80
N THR A 133 22.29 12.98 -13.15
CA THR A 133 23.56 12.70 -12.46
C THR A 133 23.41 12.44 -10.97
N VAL A 134 22.25 12.59 -10.39
CA VAL A 134 22.11 12.48 -8.94
C VAL A 134 21.17 11.36 -8.59
N ILE A 135 21.75 10.29 -8.10
CA ILE A 135 20.98 9.24 -7.43
C ILE A 135 20.67 9.72 -6.02
N VAL A 136 19.41 9.82 -5.72
CA VAL A 136 18.92 10.31 -4.43
C VAL A 136 18.60 9.14 -3.49
N GLY A 137 18.37 7.97 -4.05
CA GLY A 137 18.00 6.78 -3.31
C GLY A 137 17.49 5.67 -4.23
N ALA A 138 16.99 4.61 -3.64
CA ALA A 138 16.43 3.49 -4.38
C ALA A 138 15.04 3.10 -3.92
N ILE A 139 14.17 2.85 -4.90
CA ILE A 139 12.84 2.29 -4.71
C ILE A 139 12.94 0.77 -4.58
N PRO A 140 12.39 0.16 -3.51
CA PRO A 140 12.36 -1.29 -3.34
C PRO A 140 11.62 -1.99 -4.48
N THR A 141 12.03 -3.23 -4.79
CA THR A 141 11.57 -3.99 -5.97
C THR A 141 10.05 -4.03 -6.13
N GLY A 142 9.29 -4.25 -5.09
CA GLY A 142 7.82 -4.34 -5.18
C GLY A 142 7.10 -2.99 -5.33
N PHE A 143 7.83 -1.88 -5.45
CA PHE A 143 7.28 -0.52 -5.56
C PHE A 143 7.79 0.21 -6.81
N ARG A 144 8.55 -0.44 -7.67
CA ARG A 144 9.15 0.19 -8.86
C ARG A 144 8.13 0.38 -9.95
N PRO A 145 8.18 1.49 -10.69
CA PRO A 145 7.29 1.69 -11.83
C PRO A 145 7.65 0.73 -12.98
N THR A 146 6.64 0.32 -13.75
CA THR A 146 6.84 -0.44 -15.00
C THR A 146 7.44 0.40 -16.13
N TRP A 147 7.26 1.72 -16.05
CA TRP A 147 7.81 2.71 -16.97
C TRP A 147 8.48 3.82 -16.18
N ASN A 148 9.50 4.45 -16.72
CA ASN A 148 10.12 5.59 -16.07
C ASN A 148 9.06 6.64 -15.73
N SER A 149 8.90 6.91 -14.45
CA SER A 149 7.95 7.92 -13.97
C SER A 149 8.70 9.21 -13.66
N SER A 150 8.16 10.34 -14.11
CA SER A 150 8.79 11.63 -13.87
C SER A 150 7.82 12.60 -13.21
N VAL A 151 8.33 13.43 -12.33
CA VAL A 151 7.59 14.47 -11.63
C VAL A 151 8.45 15.72 -11.49
N VAL A 152 7.84 16.88 -11.70
CA VAL A 152 8.47 18.16 -11.34
C VAL A 152 8.30 18.35 -9.84
N VAL A 153 9.39 18.66 -9.16
CA VAL A 153 9.40 18.80 -7.70
C VAL A 153 9.86 20.20 -7.31
N THR A 154 9.49 20.65 -6.13
CA THR A 154 9.96 21.91 -5.58
C THR A 154 11.17 21.66 -4.68
N VAL A 155 12.21 22.45 -4.90
CA VAL A 155 13.37 22.54 -4.00
C VAL A 155 13.24 23.84 -3.21
N ASN A 156 13.27 23.71 -1.90
CA ASN A 156 13.39 24.85 -1.00
C ASN A 156 14.85 24.96 -0.54
N ASP A 157 15.31 26.19 -0.40
CA ASP A 157 16.61 26.47 0.21
C ASP A 157 16.61 26.15 1.72
N ASN A 158 17.74 26.35 2.39
CA ASN A 158 17.91 26.06 3.82
C ASN A 158 17.16 27.05 4.75
N VAL A 159 16.62 28.14 4.23
CA VAL A 159 15.75 29.09 4.95
C VAL A 159 14.28 28.92 4.61
N GLY A 160 13.93 27.93 3.76
CA GLY A 160 12.56 27.56 3.41
C GLY A 160 11.98 28.34 2.22
N GLY A 161 12.79 29.15 1.54
CA GLY A 161 12.40 29.80 0.29
C GLY A 161 12.38 28.82 -0.89
N ARG A 162 11.47 29.01 -1.85
CA ARG A 162 11.44 28.25 -3.10
C ARG A 162 12.66 28.61 -3.95
N TYR A 163 13.48 27.61 -4.25
CA TYR A 163 14.76 27.79 -4.95
C TYR A 163 14.71 27.36 -6.41
N ALA A 164 14.20 26.16 -6.68
CA ALA A 164 14.22 25.56 -8.01
C ALA A 164 13.15 24.48 -8.18
N GLU A 165 12.90 24.08 -9.43
CA GLU A 165 11.97 23.03 -9.81
C GLU A 165 12.63 22.03 -10.75
N PRO A 166 13.46 21.11 -10.25
CA PRO A 166 13.99 20.03 -11.07
C PRO A 166 12.91 18.99 -11.37
N GLN A 167 13.16 18.20 -12.40
CA GLN A 167 12.43 16.97 -12.66
C GLN A 167 13.10 15.82 -11.92
N LEU A 168 12.34 15.06 -11.14
CA LEU A 168 12.77 13.76 -10.65
C LEU A 168 12.25 12.66 -11.58
N ILE A 169 13.08 11.68 -11.84
CA ILE A 169 12.75 10.51 -12.64
C ILE A 169 12.97 9.28 -11.78
N VAL A 170 11.93 8.49 -11.60
CA VAL A 170 12.02 7.15 -11.00
C VAL A 170 12.16 6.16 -12.15
N ASN A 171 13.31 5.52 -12.22
CA ASN A 171 13.60 4.54 -13.25
C ASN A 171 12.97 3.18 -12.91
N THR A 172 12.72 2.36 -13.92
CA THR A 172 12.23 0.98 -13.76
C THR A 172 13.15 0.10 -12.91
N GLY A 173 14.45 0.39 -12.90
CA GLY A 173 15.44 -0.22 -12.01
C GLY A 173 15.34 0.22 -10.54
N GLY A 174 14.52 1.22 -10.24
CA GLY A 174 14.28 1.74 -8.90
C GLY A 174 15.19 2.91 -8.51
N SER A 175 16.13 3.36 -9.34
CA SER A 175 16.92 4.55 -9.03
C SER A 175 16.07 5.83 -9.19
N ILE A 176 16.29 6.78 -8.29
CA ILE A 176 15.72 8.13 -8.37
C ILE A 176 16.83 9.05 -8.85
N VAL A 177 16.62 9.69 -9.99
CA VAL A 177 17.57 10.63 -10.58
C VAL A 177 16.92 12.00 -10.76
N ALA A 178 17.73 13.05 -10.71
CA ALA A 178 17.26 14.40 -10.89
C ALA A 178 17.81 15.02 -12.18
N ARG A 179 17.01 15.85 -12.85
CA ARG A 179 17.37 16.62 -14.04
C ARG A 179 16.92 18.07 -13.85
N SER A 180 17.76 19.01 -14.23
CA SER A 180 17.34 20.41 -14.30
C SER A 180 16.37 20.62 -15.47
N THR A 181 15.30 21.37 -15.25
CA THR A 181 14.35 21.79 -16.29
C THR A 181 14.68 23.13 -16.89
N SER A 182 15.60 23.88 -16.28
CA SER A 182 16.09 25.18 -16.77
C SER A 182 17.35 25.00 -17.61
N GLY A 183 17.60 25.92 -18.54
CA GLY A 183 18.76 25.88 -19.45
C GLY A 183 20.16 25.95 -18.79
N GLY A 184 20.23 26.07 -17.47
CA GLY A 184 21.43 25.99 -16.64
C GLY A 184 21.31 24.90 -15.58
N GLY A 185 22.43 24.48 -14.99
CA GLY A 185 22.41 23.52 -13.86
C GLY A 185 21.78 24.16 -12.62
N ILE A 186 21.22 23.28 -11.76
CA ILE A 186 20.70 23.66 -10.45
C ILE A 186 21.66 23.12 -9.38
N THR A 187 22.16 23.99 -8.50
CA THR A 187 23.00 23.55 -7.39
C THR A 187 22.18 23.37 -6.13
N ILE A 188 22.13 22.15 -5.61
CA ILE A 188 21.45 21.79 -4.37
C ILE A 188 22.46 21.86 -3.24
N GLY A 189 22.33 22.85 -2.38
CA GLY A 189 23.21 23.07 -1.22
C GLY A 189 22.85 22.16 -0.04
N VAL A 190 23.74 22.13 0.95
CA VAL A 190 23.48 21.49 2.25
C VAL A 190 22.29 22.17 2.92
N GLY A 191 21.38 21.38 3.48
CA GLY A 191 20.14 21.86 4.09
C GLY A 191 18.98 22.11 3.11
N TYR A 192 19.23 22.12 1.79
CA TYR A 192 18.17 22.24 0.80
C TYR A 192 17.25 21.03 0.83
N THR A 193 15.98 21.28 0.64
CA THR A 193 14.93 20.26 0.80
C THR A 193 14.13 20.09 -0.48
N ILE A 194 13.95 18.85 -0.88
CA ILE A 194 13.08 18.48 -2.02
C ILE A 194 11.83 17.79 -1.46
N PHE A 195 10.66 18.26 -1.88
CA PHE A 195 9.38 17.64 -1.57
C PHE A 195 8.90 16.86 -2.79
N VAL A 196 8.58 15.61 -2.58
CA VAL A 196 8.14 14.69 -3.64
C VAL A 196 6.74 14.19 -3.34
N SER A 197 5.84 14.37 -4.30
CA SER A 197 4.54 13.73 -4.33
C SER A 197 4.31 13.19 -5.73
N ALA A 198 4.24 11.89 -5.88
CA ALA A 198 4.11 11.23 -7.16
C ALA A 198 3.26 9.97 -7.05
N VAL A 199 2.66 9.58 -8.19
CA VAL A 199 1.87 8.37 -8.30
C VAL A 199 2.26 7.65 -9.58
N TRP A 200 2.40 6.32 -9.50
CA TRP A 200 2.62 5.47 -10.68
C TRP A 200 1.96 4.10 -10.51
N CYS A 201 1.77 3.39 -11.62
CA CYS A 201 1.30 2.01 -11.64
C CYS A 201 2.49 1.02 -11.80
N ILE A 202 2.30 -0.19 -11.29
CA ILE A 202 3.24 -1.30 -11.41
C ILE A 202 2.55 -2.56 -11.91
#